data_dc7587d2bda0117cad0fabc4e1831a2e
#
_entry.id   dc7587d2bda0117cad0fabc4e1831a2e
#
_cell.length_a   1.000
_cell.length_b   1.000
_cell.length_c   1.000
_cell.angle_alpha   90.00
_cell.angle_beta   90.00
_cell.angle_gamma   90.00
#
_symmetry.space_group_name_H-M   'P 1'
#
loop_
_entity.id
_entity.type
_entity.pdbx_description
1 polymer ?
#
loop_
_entity_poly.entity_id
_entity_poly.type
_entity_poly.pdbx_seq_one_letter_code
_entity_poly.pdbx_strand_id
1 'polypeptide(L)'
;MGKKVATGVCASKGDHTVNSVLVKLTLGSNNKKFAPNRTGFDWLSRDEKQVDKYIADRLCGFDFTAGAYRDFFCILEKLGENKKLAGVRKSLPVLITSGSVDPVGGKRACEKLYAQWKNCDMEDVSLKLWENDRHEIINEIDNQEIYRYILSWLKARIR
;
A
#
# COMPACT_ATOMS: atom_id res chain seq x y z
N MET A 1 3.89 16.70 -4.37
CA MET A 1 5.32 16.99 -4.06
C MET A 1 6.25 15.93 -4.66
N GLY A 2 6.09 14.67 -4.39
CA GLY A 2 6.98 13.59 -4.87
C GLY A 2 7.20 13.56 -6.38
N LYS A 3 6.13 13.69 -7.18
CA LYS A 3 6.21 13.76 -8.63
C LYS A 3 7.14 14.88 -9.13
N LYS A 4 7.03 16.11 -8.57
CA LYS A 4 7.89 17.23 -8.98
C LYS A 4 9.36 16.97 -8.68
N VAL A 5 9.66 16.36 -7.52
CA VAL A 5 11.03 15.97 -7.16
C VAL A 5 11.55 14.90 -8.11
N ALA A 6 10.77 13.84 -8.37
CA ALA A 6 11.15 12.78 -9.30
C ALA A 6 11.39 13.33 -10.73
N THR A 7 10.50 14.19 -11.23
CA THR A 7 10.67 14.86 -12.53
C THR A 7 11.96 15.70 -12.61
N GLY A 8 12.27 16.44 -11.54
CA GLY A 8 13.51 17.22 -11.47
C GLY A 8 14.76 16.35 -11.47
N VAL A 9 14.74 15.21 -10.78
CA VAL A 9 15.85 14.24 -10.82
C VAL A 9 16.00 13.62 -12.20
N CYS A 10 14.89 13.23 -12.85
CA CYS A 10 14.92 12.72 -14.22
C CYS A 10 15.54 13.72 -15.20
N ALA A 11 15.12 14.98 -15.11
CA ALA A 11 15.64 16.03 -15.99
C ALA A 11 17.14 16.31 -15.80
N SER A 12 17.63 16.21 -14.55
CA SER A 12 19.03 16.55 -14.22
C SER A 12 19.99 15.38 -14.28
N LYS A 13 19.52 14.14 -14.01
CA LYS A 13 20.38 12.96 -13.83
C LYS A 13 19.94 11.74 -14.65
N GLY A 14 18.83 11.85 -15.37
CA GLY A 14 18.25 10.78 -16.19
C GLY A 14 17.28 9.84 -15.43
N ASP A 15 16.41 9.20 -16.19
CA ASP A 15 15.30 8.36 -15.69
C ASP A 15 15.77 7.12 -14.93
N HIS A 16 16.93 6.57 -15.28
CA HIS A 16 17.50 5.35 -14.65
C HIS A 16 18.27 5.61 -13.35
N THR A 17 18.38 6.86 -12.92
CA THR A 17 19.08 7.21 -11.69
C THR A 17 18.31 6.74 -10.45
N VAL A 18 18.97 6.00 -9.56
CA VAL A 18 18.48 5.76 -8.20
C VAL A 18 18.86 6.97 -7.33
N ASN A 19 17.88 7.53 -6.62
CA ASN A 19 18.09 8.75 -5.85
C ASN A 19 17.65 8.56 -4.38
N SER A 20 18.63 8.67 -3.47
CA SER A 20 18.40 8.45 -2.04
C SER A 20 17.40 9.42 -1.39
N VAL A 21 17.23 10.63 -1.95
CA VAL A 21 16.23 11.59 -1.45
C VAL A 21 14.81 11.10 -1.78
N LEU A 22 14.59 10.55 -2.99
CA LEU A 22 13.32 9.96 -3.36
C LEU A 22 12.98 8.76 -2.47
N VAL A 23 13.95 7.87 -2.26
CA VAL A 23 13.80 6.70 -1.36
C VAL A 23 13.43 7.14 0.05
N LYS A 24 14.15 8.10 0.62
CA LYS A 24 13.88 8.63 1.96
C LYS A 24 12.50 9.29 2.09
N LEU A 25 12.06 10.02 1.06
CA LEU A 25 10.76 10.68 1.04
C LEU A 25 9.58 9.70 0.93
N THR A 26 9.79 8.53 0.34
CA THR A 26 8.75 7.53 0.12
C THR A 26 8.71 6.46 1.20
N LEU A 27 9.83 5.80 1.44
CA LEU A 27 9.91 4.61 2.31
C LEU A 27 10.69 4.86 3.62
N GLY A 28 11.52 5.90 3.67
CA GLY A 28 12.51 6.10 4.74
C GLY A 28 11.95 6.34 6.15
N SER A 29 10.64 6.57 6.30
CA SER A 29 10.01 6.74 7.61
C SER A 29 9.18 5.54 8.05
N ASN A 30 8.91 4.58 7.17
CA ASN A 30 7.97 3.48 7.44
C ASN A 30 8.38 2.65 8.65
N ASN A 31 9.67 2.36 8.76
CA ASN A 31 10.19 1.51 9.83
C ASN A 31 10.30 2.22 11.20
N LYS A 32 10.29 3.55 11.23
CA LYS A 32 10.48 4.34 12.46
C LYS A 32 9.43 4.04 13.54
N LYS A 33 8.21 3.73 13.12
CA LYS A 33 7.10 3.42 14.02
C LYS A 33 7.30 2.13 14.82
N PHE A 34 8.18 1.25 14.34
CA PHE A 34 8.38 -0.09 14.89
C PHE A 34 9.71 -0.23 15.65
N ALA A 35 10.32 0.88 16.05
CA ALA A 35 11.54 0.85 16.85
C ALA A 35 11.32 0.20 18.24
N PRO A 36 12.29 -0.57 18.76
CA PRO A 36 13.60 -0.87 18.17
C PRO A 36 13.47 -1.83 16.97
N ASN A 37 14.15 -1.48 15.87
CA ASN A 37 14.07 -2.26 14.64
C ASN A 37 15.08 -3.39 14.64
N ARG A 38 14.65 -4.58 14.19
CA ARG A 38 15.52 -5.73 13.91
C ARG A 38 16.20 -5.59 12.54
N THR A 39 15.43 -5.07 11.56
CA THR A 39 15.85 -4.90 10.17
C THR A 39 15.42 -3.56 9.62
N GLY A 40 15.73 -3.28 8.34
CA GLY A 40 15.19 -2.13 7.60
C GLY A 40 13.74 -2.30 7.13
N PHE A 41 13.15 -3.49 7.29
CA PHE A 41 11.89 -3.90 6.68
C PHE A 41 10.84 -4.42 7.68
N ASP A 42 11.03 -4.18 8.97
CA ASP A 42 10.10 -4.66 10.00
C ASP A 42 8.68 -4.08 9.84
N TRP A 43 8.55 -2.97 9.12
CA TRP A 43 7.26 -2.35 8.80
C TRP A 43 6.38 -3.20 7.86
N LEU A 44 6.94 -4.22 7.21
CA LEU A 44 6.20 -5.10 6.30
C LEU A 44 5.28 -6.06 7.04
N SER A 45 5.78 -6.74 8.06
CA SER A 45 5.06 -7.76 8.82
C SER A 45 5.61 -7.92 10.24
N ARG A 46 4.78 -8.43 11.15
CA ARG A 46 5.19 -8.92 12.48
C ARG A 46 5.86 -10.29 12.41
N ASP A 47 5.62 -11.06 11.34
CA ASP A 47 6.28 -12.35 11.12
C ASP A 47 7.72 -12.13 10.62
N GLU A 48 8.67 -12.29 11.54
CA GLU A 48 10.10 -12.15 11.23
C GLU A 48 10.56 -13.06 10.09
N LYS A 49 9.98 -14.26 9.97
CA LYS A 49 10.33 -15.20 8.89
C LYS A 49 9.92 -14.67 7.52
N GLN A 50 8.79 -13.97 7.43
CA GLN A 50 8.37 -13.34 6.17
C GLN A 50 9.25 -12.13 5.84
N VAL A 51 9.62 -11.33 6.84
CA VAL A 51 10.59 -10.23 6.65
C VAL A 51 11.93 -10.77 6.18
N ASP A 52 12.43 -11.86 6.77
CA ASP A 52 13.68 -12.48 6.36
C ASP A 52 13.64 -13.04 4.94
N LYS A 53 12.52 -13.65 4.53
CA LYS A 53 12.30 -14.07 3.14
C LYS A 53 12.34 -12.90 2.17
N TYR A 54 11.69 -11.79 2.51
CA TYR A 54 11.72 -10.57 1.71
C TYR A 54 13.16 -10.05 1.53
N ILE A 55 13.94 -10.03 2.61
CA ILE A 55 15.36 -9.57 2.58
C ILE A 55 16.22 -10.50 1.73
N ALA A 56 15.97 -11.81 1.80
CA ALA A 56 16.74 -12.83 1.07
C ALA A 56 16.38 -12.88 -0.43
N ASP A 57 15.24 -12.34 -0.84
CA ASP A 57 14.80 -12.35 -2.24
C ASP A 57 15.43 -11.18 -3.01
N ARG A 58 16.28 -11.51 -4.00
CA ARG A 58 16.94 -10.52 -4.86
C ARG A 58 15.96 -9.66 -5.69
N LEU A 59 14.71 -10.08 -5.81
CA LEU A 59 13.66 -9.34 -6.52
C LEU A 59 12.89 -8.40 -5.59
N CYS A 60 13.24 -8.37 -4.29
CA CYS A 60 12.64 -7.52 -3.28
C CYS A 60 13.64 -6.51 -2.74
N GLY A 61 13.16 -5.46 -2.09
CA GLY A 61 13.99 -4.51 -1.34
C GLY A 61 14.88 -3.58 -2.18
N PHE A 62 14.78 -3.61 -3.51
CA PHE A 62 15.54 -2.70 -4.37
C PHE A 62 14.89 -1.31 -4.45
N ASP A 63 15.73 -0.30 -4.63
CA ASP A 63 15.27 1.07 -4.80
C ASP A 63 14.77 1.34 -6.22
N PHE A 64 13.65 2.04 -6.34
CA PHE A 64 13.14 2.48 -7.63
C PHE A 64 14.01 3.59 -8.24
N THR A 65 14.09 3.59 -9.57
CA THR A 65 14.70 4.69 -10.32
C THR A 65 13.83 5.95 -10.25
N ALA A 66 14.41 7.11 -10.58
CA ALA A 66 13.68 8.37 -10.61
C ALA A 66 12.51 8.34 -11.61
N GLY A 67 12.69 7.68 -12.77
CA GLY A 67 11.63 7.46 -13.74
C GLY A 67 10.49 6.62 -13.17
N ALA A 68 10.79 5.50 -12.50
CA ALA A 68 9.79 4.66 -11.86
C ALA A 68 9.00 5.44 -10.78
N TYR A 69 9.66 6.23 -9.95
CA TYR A 69 8.98 7.10 -8.98
C TYR A 69 8.10 8.15 -9.64
N ARG A 70 8.58 8.82 -10.70
CA ARG A 70 7.77 9.79 -11.46
C ARG A 70 6.48 9.15 -11.96
N ASP A 71 6.58 7.99 -12.59
CA ASP A 71 5.45 7.31 -13.20
C ASP A 71 4.49 6.75 -12.14
N PHE A 72 5.02 6.23 -11.03
CA PHE A 72 4.25 5.83 -9.86
C PHE A 72 3.41 6.99 -9.29
N PHE A 73 4.02 8.16 -9.08
CA PHE A 73 3.29 9.34 -8.61
C PHE A 73 2.27 9.86 -9.63
N CYS A 74 2.54 9.73 -10.92
CA CYS A 74 1.56 10.06 -11.97
C CYS A 74 0.33 9.15 -11.89
N ILE A 75 0.52 7.85 -11.65
CA ILE A 75 -0.58 6.90 -11.47
C ILE A 75 -1.39 7.25 -10.22
N LEU A 76 -0.72 7.51 -9.09
CA LEU A 76 -1.40 7.88 -7.83
C LEU A 76 -2.26 9.15 -7.98
N GLU A 77 -1.76 10.18 -8.67
CA GLU A 77 -2.55 11.39 -8.95
C GLU A 77 -3.82 11.04 -9.74
N LYS A 78 -3.71 10.21 -10.79
CA LYS A 78 -4.83 9.81 -11.63
C LYS A 78 -5.85 8.93 -10.89
N LEU A 79 -5.39 8.05 -10.00
CA LEU A 79 -6.28 7.18 -9.21
C LEU A 79 -7.06 7.95 -8.14
N GLY A 80 -6.52 9.07 -7.64
CA GLY A 80 -7.18 9.91 -6.64
C GLY A 80 -8.32 10.79 -7.18
N GLU A 81 -8.58 10.80 -8.49
CA GLU A 81 -9.61 11.62 -9.11
C GLU A 81 -11.03 11.06 -8.87
N ASN A 82 -11.87 11.78 -8.14
CA ASN A 82 -13.25 11.36 -7.85
C ASN A 82 -14.08 11.03 -9.12
N LYS A 83 -13.83 11.72 -10.23
CA LYS A 83 -14.50 11.45 -11.51
C LYS A 83 -14.30 10.02 -12.01
N LYS A 84 -13.16 9.40 -11.72
CA LYS A 84 -12.88 8.01 -12.12
C LYS A 84 -13.61 7.01 -11.25
N LEU A 85 -13.70 7.27 -9.95
CA LEU A 85 -14.51 6.46 -9.03
C LEU A 85 -15.99 6.53 -9.38
N ALA A 86 -16.49 7.69 -9.78
CA ALA A 86 -17.87 7.86 -10.22
C ALA A 86 -18.23 7.00 -11.46
N GLY A 87 -17.25 6.68 -12.31
CA GLY A 87 -17.42 5.81 -13.48
C GLY A 87 -17.39 4.31 -13.18
N VAL A 88 -17.09 3.90 -11.96
CA VAL A 88 -17.09 2.47 -11.57
C VAL A 88 -18.54 1.97 -11.44
N ARG A 89 -18.80 0.74 -11.91
CA ARG A 89 -20.11 0.09 -11.77
C ARG A 89 -20.52 0.02 -10.29
N LYS A 90 -21.68 0.56 -9.94
CA LYS A 90 -22.14 0.72 -8.55
C LYS A 90 -22.34 -0.60 -7.81
N SER A 91 -22.75 -1.64 -8.54
CA SER A 91 -22.96 -2.99 -8.01
C SER A 91 -21.65 -3.81 -7.89
N LEU A 92 -20.47 -3.23 -8.20
CA LEU A 92 -19.20 -3.91 -8.00
C LEU A 92 -18.88 -4.01 -6.49
N PRO A 93 -18.78 -5.21 -5.92
CA PRO A 93 -18.38 -5.36 -4.53
C PRO A 93 -16.93 -4.91 -4.32
N VAL A 94 -16.67 -4.16 -3.27
CA VAL A 94 -15.35 -3.64 -2.92
C VAL A 94 -14.99 -4.02 -1.48
N LEU A 95 -13.88 -4.69 -1.30
CA LEU A 95 -13.27 -4.92 0.01
C LEU A 95 -12.04 -4.03 0.17
N ILE A 96 -12.08 -3.14 1.14
CA ILE A 96 -10.92 -2.36 1.59
C ILE A 96 -10.38 -3.05 2.84
N THR A 97 -9.13 -3.49 2.80
CA THR A 97 -8.53 -4.17 3.95
C THR A 97 -7.05 -3.79 4.11
N SER A 98 -6.60 -3.64 5.35
CA SER A 98 -5.23 -3.23 5.68
C SER A 98 -4.92 -3.56 7.14
N GLY A 99 -3.65 -3.64 7.48
CA GLY A 99 -3.22 -3.60 8.87
C GLY A 99 -3.54 -2.25 9.51
N SER A 100 -3.99 -2.26 10.76
CA SER A 100 -4.36 -1.01 11.46
C SER A 100 -3.16 -0.11 11.71
N VAL A 101 -1.95 -0.69 11.77
CA VAL A 101 -0.70 0.04 12.01
C VAL A 101 0.18 0.18 10.76
N ASP A 102 -0.33 -0.16 9.58
CA ASP A 102 0.38 0.02 8.31
C ASP A 102 0.87 1.48 8.15
N PRO A 103 2.18 1.72 7.99
CA PRO A 103 2.73 3.07 7.88
C PRO A 103 2.45 3.73 6.51
N VAL A 104 2.11 2.94 5.48
CA VAL A 104 1.85 3.46 4.12
C VAL A 104 0.42 4.02 4.02
N GLY A 105 -0.54 3.40 4.69
CA GLY A 105 -1.93 3.81 4.63
C GLY A 105 -2.65 3.64 5.96
N GLY A 106 -2.74 2.41 6.41
CA GLY A 106 -3.33 2.03 7.68
C GLY A 106 -4.79 2.47 7.85
N LYS A 107 -5.21 2.52 9.09
CA LYS A 107 -6.61 2.82 9.48
C LYS A 107 -7.14 4.10 8.82
N ARG A 108 -6.44 5.22 8.99
CA ARG A 108 -6.92 6.54 8.53
C ARG A 108 -7.14 6.63 7.02
N ALA A 109 -6.22 6.05 6.23
CA ALA A 109 -6.34 6.09 4.78
C ALA A 109 -7.47 5.17 4.30
N CYS A 110 -7.62 3.99 4.90
CA CYS A 110 -8.69 3.05 4.57
C CYS A 110 -10.07 3.61 4.93
N GLU A 111 -10.23 4.26 6.09
CA GLU A 111 -11.48 4.92 6.48
C GLU A 111 -11.84 6.06 5.51
N LYS A 112 -10.86 6.86 5.09
CA LYS A 112 -11.06 7.92 4.09
C LYS A 112 -11.47 7.32 2.74
N LEU A 113 -10.79 6.27 2.29
CA LEU A 113 -11.10 5.58 1.05
C LEU A 113 -12.51 4.97 1.09
N TYR A 114 -12.85 4.31 2.20
CA TYR A 114 -14.21 3.76 2.42
C TYR A 114 -15.27 4.84 2.28
N ALA A 115 -15.11 5.98 2.98
CA ALA A 115 -16.04 7.10 2.89
C ALA A 115 -16.14 7.65 1.44
N GLN A 116 -15.00 7.74 0.74
CA GLN A 116 -14.97 8.19 -0.65
C GLN A 116 -15.77 7.27 -1.59
N TRP A 117 -15.63 5.94 -1.44
CA TRP A 117 -16.39 4.97 -2.23
C TRP A 117 -17.89 5.02 -1.91
N LYS A 118 -18.26 5.15 -0.62
CA LYS A 118 -19.66 5.32 -0.21
C LYS A 118 -20.27 6.60 -0.79
N ASN A 119 -19.54 7.70 -0.80
CA ASN A 119 -19.98 8.97 -1.40
C ASN A 119 -20.10 8.93 -2.94
N CYS A 120 -19.58 7.86 -3.57
CA CYS A 120 -19.77 7.60 -5.00
C CYS A 120 -20.91 6.62 -5.28
N ASP A 121 -21.84 6.43 -4.33
CA ASP A 121 -23.04 5.57 -4.42
C ASP A 121 -22.73 4.09 -4.70
N MET A 122 -21.56 3.60 -4.24
CA MET A 122 -21.25 2.18 -4.33
C MET A 122 -22.13 1.38 -3.35
N GLU A 123 -22.78 0.35 -3.85
CA GLU A 123 -23.80 -0.43 -3.12
C GLU A 123 -23.17 -1.34 -2.06
N ASP A 124 -22.08 -2.02 -2.40
CA ASP A 124 -21.42 -3.02 -1.54
C ASP A 124 -19.95 -2.65 -1.31
N VAL A 125 -19.68 -1.86 -0.28
CA VAL A 125 -18.33 -1.52 0.17
C VAL A 125 -18.12 -2.04 1.59
N SER A 126 -17.13 -2.87 1.78
CA SER A 126 -16.72 -3.43 3.07
C SER A 126 -15.37 -2.83 3.48
N LEU A 127 -15.22 -2.53 4.77
CA LEU A 127 -13.94 -2.15 5.38
C LEU A 127 -13.60 -3.14 6.49
N LYS A 128 -12.44 -3.77 6.39
CA LYS A 128 -11.87 -4.63 7.44
C LYS A 128 -10.46 -4.18 7.75
N LEU A 129 -10.22 -3.79 8.99
CA LEU A 129 -8.90 -3.51 9.53
C LEU A 129 -8.47 -4.65 10.45
N TRP A 130 -7.20 -5.03 10.35
CA TRP A 130 -6.57 -6.07 11.15
C TRP A 130 -5.75 -5.41 12.24
N GLU A 131 -6.11 -5.68 13.47
CA GLU A 131 -5.54 -5.00 14.62
C GLU A 131 -4.07 -5.37 14.79
N ASN A 132 -3.24 -4.34 14.94
CA ASN A 132 -1.78 -4.43 15.06
C ASN A 132 -1.03 -5.00 13.84
N ASP A 133 -1.72 -5.37 12.75
CA ASP A 133 -1.06 -5.81 11.53
C ASP A 133 -0.40 -4.65 10.82
N ARG A 134 0.71 -4.96 10.15
CA ARG A 134 1.54 -4.04 9.40
C ARG A 134 1.13 -4.00 7.91
N HIS A 135 2.06 -3.76 7.02
CA HIS A 135 1.77 -3.51 5.60
C HIS A 135 1.29 -4.74 4.82
N GLU A 136 1.94 -5.86 5.01
CA GLU A 136 1.67 -7.10 4.27
C GLU A 136 0.76 -8.04 5.05
N ILE A 137 -0.52 -7.71 5.16
CA ILE A 137 -1.47 -8.48 5.97
C ILE A 137 -1.52 -9.97 5.60
N ILE A 138 -1.33 -10.33 4.34
CA ILE A 138 -1.32 -11.73 3.89
C ILE A 138 -0.05 -12.49 4.31
N ASN A 139 0.96 -11.79 4.79
CA ASN A 139 2.22 -12.33 5.32
C ASN A 139 2.34 -12.12 6.82
N GLU A 140 1.26 -11.77 7.52
CA GLU A 140 1.25 -11.59 8.96
C GLU A 140 1.17 -12.93 9.72
N ILE A 141 1.42 -12.89 11.04
CA ILE A 141 1.40 -14.08 11.90
C ILE A 141 0.02 -14.75 11.97
N ASP A 142 -1.03 -14.00 11.74
CA ASP A 142 -2.43 -14.43 11.73
C ASP A 142 -3.04 -14.51 10.31
N ASN A 143 -2.19 -14.63 9.30
CA ASN A 143 -2.58 -14.68 7.88
C ASN A 143 -3.68 -15.70 7.55
N GLN A 144 -3.76 -16.82 8.29
CA GLN A 144 -4.79 -17.83 8.08
C GLN A 144 -6.20 -17.31 8.40
N GLU A 145 -6.33 -16.41 9.37
CA GLU A 145 -7.59 -15.73 9.65
C GLU A 145 -7.94 -14.77 8.52
N ILE A 146 -6.95 -14.02 8.03
CA ILE A 146 -7.10 -13.08 6.92
C ILE A 146 -7.54 -13.81 5.66
N TYR A 147 -6.90 -14.93 5.32
CA TYR A 147 -7.29 -15.74 4.17
C TYR A 147 -8.72 -16.26 4.29
N ARG A 148 -9.11 -16.78 5.45
CA ARG A 148 -10.48 -17.25 5.69
C ARG A 148 -11.50 -16.13 5.53
N TYR A 149 -11.20 -14.95 6.06
CA TYR A 149 -12.07 -13.78 5.92
C TYR A 149 -12.24 -13.36 4.46
N ILE A 150 -11.14 -13.17 3.73
CA ILE A 150 -11.18 -12.79 2.32
C ILE A 150 -11.93 -13.83 1.49
N LEU A 151 -11.65 -15.12 1.72
CA LEU A 151 -12.32 -16.22 1.02
C LEU A 151 -13.83 -16.25 1.32
N SER A 152 -14.21 -16.05 2.58
CA SER A 152 -15.63 -15.97 2.98
C SER A 152 -16.33 -14.77 2.33
N TRP A 153 -15.67 -13.61 2.32
CA TRP A 153 -16.19 -12.42 1.68
C TRP A 153 -16.40 -12.61 0.17
N LEU A 154 -15.44 -13.25 -0.50
CA LEU A 154 -15.53 -13.59 -1.93
C LEU A 154 -16.67 -14.58 -2.20
N LYS A 155 -16.74 -15.71 -1.45
CA LYS A 155 -17.77 -16.74 -1.62
C LYS A 155 -19.19 -16.21 -1.48
N ALA A 156 -19.40 -15.23 -0.62
CA ALA A 156 -20.72 -14.60 -0.44
C ALA A 156 -21.15 -13.77 -1.66
N ARG A 157 -20.25 -13.46 -2.61
CA ARG A 157 -20.46 -12.56 -3.74
C ARG A 157 -20.24 -13.18 -5.12
N ILE A 158 -19.56 -14.29 -5.19
CA ILE A 158 -19.39 -15.08 -6.42
C ILE A 158 -20.52 -16.09 -6.49
N ARG A 159 -21.35 -15.96 -7.52
CA ARG A 159 -22.41 -16.89 -7.88
C ARG A 159 -21.95 -17.83 -8.99
#